data_81fb02cf8ab5b2e65b194c99f60dcdb7
#
_entry.id   81fb02cf8ab5b2e65b194c99f60dcdb7
#
_cell.length_a   1.000
_cell.length_b   1.000
_cell.length_c   1.000
_cell.angle_alpha   90.00
_cell.angle_beta   90.00
_cell.angle_gamma   90.00
#
_symmetry.space_group_name_H-M   'P 1'
#
loop_
_entity.id
_entity.type
_entity.pdbx_description
1 polymer ?
#
loop_
_entity_poly.entity_id
_entity_poly.type
_entity_poly.pdbx_seq_one_letter_code
_entity_poly.pdbx_strand_id
1 'polypeptide(L)'
;VYPAHGVGQIMAIEEQEVAGAKLELFVINFIKDKMTLRVPTAKIVSVGMRKLAEGPLVKRALETLKGRARIKRTMWSRRAQEYEAKINSGDIVAIAEVVRDLYRSETQPEQSYSERQLYEAALDRLSREIAAVQRVTETEAIKEIEAALAKGPRRGPKPAEEGTPEEGVEEEAA
;
A
#
# COMPACT_ATOMS: atom_id res chain seq x y z
N VAL A 1 4.19 12.67 2.86
CA VAL A 1 4.25 11.35 2.20
C VAL A 1 4.71 11.50 0.76
N TYR A 2 5.75 10.78 0.40
CA TYR A 2 6.26 10.68 -0.95
C TYR A 2 5.77 9.35 -1.56
N PRO A 3 5.05 9.35 -2.68
CA PRO A 3 4.37 8.14 -3.18
C PRO A 3 5.30 6.94 -3.41
N ALA A 4 6.53 7.18 -3.90
CA ALA A 4 7.48 6.10 -4.19
C ALA A 4 8.23 5.59 -2.94
N HIS A 5 8.33 6.37 -1.88
CA HIS A 5 9.15 6.07 -0.70
C HIS A 5 8.39 6.07 0.63
N GLY A 6 7.13 6.45 0.65
CA GLY A 6 6.31 6.51 1.85
C GLY A 6 6.55 7.75 2.71
N VAL A 7 6.57 7.57 4.01
CA VAL A 7 6.68 8.67 4.98
C VAL A 7 8.12 9.13 5.14
N GLY A 8 8.36 10.40 4.92
CA GLY A 8 9.62 11.08 5.20
C GLY A 8 9.38 12.35 6.02
N GLN A 9 10.43 12.87 6.61
CA GLN A 9 10.41 14.11 7.38
C GLN A 9 11.10 15.22 6.60
N ILE A 10 10.42 16.37 6.46
CA ILE A 10 11.05 17.56 5.90
C ILE A 10 11.97 18.17 6.96
N MET A 11 13.28 18.17 6.67
CA MET A 11 14.30 18.67 7.59
C MET A 11 14.57 20.15 7.39
N ALA A 12 14.54 20.62 6.15
CA ALA A 12 14.85 21.99 5.79
C ALA A 12 14.27 22.35 4.42
N ILE A 13 14.23 23.64 4.15
CA ILE A 13 13.99 24.20 2.83
C ILE A 13 15.27 24.88 2.38
N GLU A 14 15.87 24.43 1.30
CA GLU A 14 17.10 24.98 0.74
C GLU A 14 16.80 25.78 -0.52
N GLU A 15 17.51 26.89 -0.70
CA GLU A 15 17.55 27.60 -1.98
C GLU A 15 18.85 27.27 -2.70
N GLN A 16 18.71 26.83 -3.95
CA GLN A 16 19.86 26.61 -4.83
C GLN A 16 19.74 27.50 -6.07
N GLU A 17 20.85 28.08 -6.50
CA GLU A 17 20.93 28.82 -7.73
C GLU A 17 21.43 27.91 -8.85
N VAL A 18 20.58 27.62 -9.82
CA VAL A 18 20.91 26.80 -10.98
C VAL A 18 20.69 27.66 -12.24
N ALA A 19 21.76 27.89 -13.01
CA ALA A 19 21.71 28.65 -14.26
C ALA A 19 21.06 30.06 -14.13
N GLY A 20 21.34 30.77 -13.03
CA GLY A 20 20.82 32.10 -12.75
C GLY A 20 19.38 32.14 -12.20
N ALA A 21 18.72 31.00 -12.03
CA ALA A 21 17.42 30.88 -11.42
C ALA A 21 17.52 30.32 -9.99
N LYS A 22 16.83 30.96 -9.06
CA LYS A 22 16.70 30.45 -7.68
C LYS A 22 15.71 29.30 -7.66
N LEU A 23 16.16 28.15 -7.17
CA LEU A 23 15.37 26.96 -7.01
C LEU A 23 15.20 26.65 -5.52
N GLU A 24 13.97 26.59 -5.05
CA GLU A 24 13.64 26.20 -3.68
C GLU A 24 13.41 24.68 -3.61
N LEU A 25 14.09 24.00 -2.68
CA LEU A 25 14.06 22.56 -2.52
C LEU A 25 13.62 22.18 -1.12
N PHE A 26 12.74 21.20 -1.01
CA PHE A 26 12.53 20.49 0.24
C PHE A 26 13.59 19.40 0.44
N VAL A 27 14.25 19.43 1.59
CA VAL A 27 15.16 18.37 2.01
C VAL A 27 14.37 17.40 2.87
N ILE A 28 14.16 16.20 2.37
CA ILE A 28 13.35 15.16 3.00
C ILE A 28 14.26 14.02 3.44
N ASN A 29 14.20 13.66 4.72
CA ASN A 29 14.89 12.51 5.28
C ASN A 29 13.93 11.34 5.46
N PHE A 30 14.26 10.22 4.83
CA PHE A 30 13.59 8.92 5.02
C PHE A 30 14.43 8.09 5.99
N ILE A 31 14.12 8.18 7.27
CA ILE A 31 14.92 7.59 8.35
C ILE A 31 15.13 6.08 8.16
N LYS A 32 14.08 5.37 7.76
CA LYS A 32 14.12 3.91 7.59
C LYS A 32 15.00 3.48 6.43
N ASP A 33 14.96 4.21 5.32
CA ASP A 33 15.77 3.94 4.14
C ASP A 33 17.16 4.59 4.21
N LYS A 34 17.42 5.36 5.25
CA LYS A 34 18.65 6.15 5.44
C LYS A 34 18.98 7.02 4.23
N MET A 35 17.97 7.58 3.63
CA MET A 35 18.07 8.34 2.39
C MET A 35 17.62 9.78 2.62
N THR A 36 18.33 10.70 2.00
CA THR A 36 17.94 12.11 1.94
C THR A 36 17.61 12.48 0.51
N LEU A 37 16.40 12.98 0.28
CA LEU A 37 15.92 13.39 -1.03
C LEU A 37 15.70 14.90 -1.06
N ARG A 38 16.14 15.53 -2.13
CA ARG A 38 15.87 16.96 -2.39
C ARG A 38 14.85 17.07 -3.53
N VAL A 39 13.69 17.65 -3.24
CA VAL A 39 12.59 17.79 -4.19
C VAL A 39 12.30 19.26 -4.41
N PRO A 40 12.33 19.76 -5.66
CA PRO A 40 11.92 21.11 -5.98
C PRO A 40 10.48 21.36 -5.56
N THR A 41 10.21 22.49 -4.91
CA THR A 41 8.85 22.86 -4.46
C THR A 41 7.85 22.89 -5.61
N ALA A 42 8.29 23.29 -6.80
CA ALA A 42 7.46 23.32 -8.01
C ALA A 42 7.02 21.92 -8.49
N LYS A 43 7.72 20.86 -8.09
CA LYS A 43 7.41 19.48 -8.50
C LYS A 43 6.57 18.70 -7.49
N ILE A 44 6.22 19.28 -6.35
CA ILE A 44 5.47 18.60 -5.27
C ILE A 44 4.15 18.03 -5.80
N VAL A 45 3.39 18.83 -6.54
CA VAL A 45 2.10 18.41 -7.09
C VAL A 45 2.27 17.33 -8.15
N SER A 46 3.25 17.45 -9.04
CA SER A 46 3.49 16.47 -10.11
C SER A 46 4.01 15.13 -9.61
N VAL A 47 4.78 15.13 -8.51
CA VAL A 47 5.25 13.88 -7.85
C VAL A 47 4.17 13.27 -6.97
N GLY A 48 3.11 14.01 -6.61
CA GLY A 48 2.04 13.55 -5.74
C GLY A 48 2.40 13.54 -4.25
N MET A 49 3.36 14.34 -3.82
CA MET A 49 3.64 14.52 -2.39
C MET A 49 2.44 15.11 -1.67
N ARG A 50 2.14 14.59 -0.51
CA ARG A 50 1.05 15.05 0.34
C ARG A 50 1.45 15.09 1.81
N LYS A 51 0.67 15.78 2.60
CA LYS A 51 0.76 15.72 4.06
C LYS A 51 0.38 14.33 4.56
N LEU A 52 0.75 14.02 5.80
CA LEU A 52 0.22 12.87 6.50
C LEU A 52 -1.32 12.91 6.51
N ALA A 53 -1.94 11.75 6.42
CA ALA A 53 -3.39 11.64 6.51
C ALA A 53 -3.89 12.20 7.85
N GLU A 54 -5.00 12.90 7.81
CA GLU A 54 -5.68 13.37 9.02
C GLU A 54 -6.35 12.20 9.75
N GLY A 55 -6.63 12.37 11.05
CA GLY A 55 -7.24 11.34 11.88
C GLY A 55 -8.49 10.68 11.30
N PRO A 56 -9.47 11.43 10.72
CA PRO A 56 -10.64 10.85 10.07
C PRO A 56 -10.30 9.93 8.90
N LEU A 57 -9.28 10.26 8.12
CA LEU A 57 -8.84 9.46 6.97
C LEU A 57 -8.13 8.18 7.42
N VAL A 58 -7.33 8.24 8.47
CA VAL A 58 -6.72 7.06 9.12
C VAL A 58 -7.80 6.12 9.63
N LYS A 59 -8.83 6.65 10.29
CA LYS A 59 -9.97 5.88 10.77
C LYS A 59 -10.69 5.18 9.62
N ARG A 60 -10.91 5.87 8.51
CA ARG A 60 -11.51 5.30 7.30
C ARG A 60 -10.66 4.17 6.72
N ALA A 61 -9.35 4.31 6.69
CA ALA A 61 -8.44 3.25 6.27
C ALA A 61 -8.53 2.02 7.18
N LEU A 62 -8.55 2.21 8.50
CA LEU A 62 -8.72 1.13 9.46
C LEU A 62 -10.09 0.43 9.33
N GLU A 63 -11.15 1.17 9.07
CA GLU A 63 -12.48 0.59 8.78
C GLU A 63 -12.49 -0.21 7.47
N THR A 64 -11.76 0.23 6.46
CA THR A 64 -11.57 -0.50 5.20
C THR A 64 -10.94 -1.87 5.47
N LEU A 65 -10.00 -1.97 6.40
CA LEU A 65 -9.36 -3.23 6.79
C LEU A 65 -10.34 -4.25 7.40
N LYS A 66 -11.40 -3.77 8.03
CA LYS A 66 -12.47 -4.61 8.60
C LYS A 66 -13.45 -5.12 7.55
N GLY A 67 -13.40 -4.58 6.35
CA GLY A 67 -14.26 -4.95 5.24
C GLY A 67 -13.91 -6.29 4.61
N ARG A 68 -14.81 -6.77 3.78
CA ARG A 68 -14.59 -8.00 3.01
C ARG A 68 -13.56 -7.80 1.90
N ALA A 69 -12.63 -8.73 1.74
CA ALA A 69 -11.69 -8.71 0.63
C ALA A 69 -12.42 -8.79 -0.72
N ARG A 70 -12.02 -7.91 -1.64
CA ARG A 70 -12.53 -7.87 -3.00
C ARG A 70 -11.43 -8.35 -3.95
N ILE A 71 -11.48 -9.62 -4.31
CA ILE A 71 -10.52 -10.22 -5.23
C ILE A 71 -11.17 -10.32 -6.59
N LYS A 72 -10.61 -9.60 -7.57
CA LYS A 72 -11.05 -9.69 -8.97
C LYS A 72 -10.62 -11.03 -9.58
N ARG A 73 -11.46 -11.61 -10.40
CA ARG A 73 -11.17 -12.84 -11.15
C ARG A 73 -10.38 -12.52 -12.44
N THR A 74 -9.25 -11.87 -12.31
CA THR A 74 -8.36 -11.55 -13.41
C THR A 74 -7.03 -12.27 -13.24
N MET A 75 -6.22 -12.32 -14.29
CA MET A 75 -4.87 -12.89 -14.23
C MET A 75 -4.05 -12.21 -13.13
N TRP A 76 -3.23 -12.98 -12.43
CA TRP A 76 -2.39 -12.47 -11.35
C TRP A 76 -1.51 -11.31 -11.78
N SER A 77 -0.89 -11.37 -12.96
CA SER A 77 -0.03 -10.30 -13.46
C SER A 77 -0.76 -8.94 -13.55
N ARG A 78 -2.00 -8.94 -13.98
CA ARG A 78 -2.84 -7.73 -14.03
C ARG A 78 -3.24 -7.26 -12.63
N ARG A 79 -3.60 -8.18 -11.75
CA ARG A 79 -3.92 -7.86 -10.36
C ARG A 79 -2.70 -7.29 -9.63
N ALA A 80 -1.51 -7.88 -9.84
CA ALA A 80 -0.28 -7.39 -9.25
C ALA A 80 0.04 -5.96 -9.69
N GLN A 81 -0.17 -5.62 -10.95
CA GLN A 81 -0.01 -4.26 -11.46
C GLN A 81 -0.99 -3.28 -10.81
N GLU A 82 -2.25 -3.67 -10.63
CA GLU A 82 -3.25 -2.84 -9.94
C GLU A 82 -2.90 -2.61 -8.47
N TYR A 83 -2.43 -3.64 -7.77
CA TYR A 83 -1.98 -3.52 -6.38
C TYR A 83 -0.74 -2.63 -6.25
N GLU A 84 0.22 -2.80 -7.13
CA GLU A 84 1.42 -1.95 -7.16
C GLU A 84 1.05 -0.49 -7.43
N ALA A 85 0.15 -0.23 -8.37
CA ALA A 85 -0.34 1.11 -8.65
C ALA A 85 -1.03 1.74 -7.42
N LYS A 86 -1.84 0.98 -6.68
CA LYS A 86 -2.46 1.44 -5.43
C LYS A 86 -1.44 1.75 -4.35
N ILE A 87 -0.42 0.91 -4.20
CA ILE A 87 0.67 1.14 -3.22
C ILE A 87 1.42 2.43 -3.55
N ASN A 88 1.70 2.68 -4.82
CA ASN A 88 2.43 3.85 -5.29
C ASN A 88 1.55 5.10 -5.50
N SER A 89 0.24 5.00 -5.34
CA SER A 89 -0.68 6.13 -5.48
C SER A 89 -0.55 7.20 -4.39
N GLY A 90 -0.01 6.82 -3.24
CA GLY A 90 0.07 7.68 -2.07
C GLY A 90 -1.26 7.83 -1.32
N ASP A 91 -2.33 7.17 -1.71
CA ASP A 91 -3.61 7.19 -1.01
C ASP A 91 -3.64 6.12 0.07
N ILE A 92 -3.78 6.52 1.33
CA ILE A 92 -3.80 5.62 2.49
C ILE A 92 -4.95 4.60 2.41
N VAL A 93 -6.11 5.00 1.90
CA VAL A 93 -7.27 4.11 1.76
C VAL A 93 -7.01 3.05 0.69
N ALA A 94 -6.41 3.43 -0.45
CA ALA A 94 -6.03 2.49 -1.50
C ALA A 94 -5.00 1.47 -1.00
N ILE A 95 -4.02 1.90 -0.21
CA ILE A 95 -3.03 1.02 0.42
C ILE A 95 -3.70 0.07 1.42
N ALA A 96 -4.64 0.55 2.21
CA ALA A 96 -5.43 -0.28 3.12
C ALA A 96 -6.25 -1.35 2.38
N GLU A 97 -6.80 -1.03 1.22
CA GLU A 97 -7.51 -2.00 0.37
C GLU A 97 -6.58 -3.13 -0.09
N VAL A 98 -5.34 -2.84 -0.46
CA VAL A 98 -4.34 -3.87 -0.82
C VAL A 98 -4.02 -4.77 0.36
N VAL A 99 -3.80 -4.20 1.53
CA VAL A 99 -3.55 -4.96 2.76
C VAL A 99 -4.73 -5.88 3.07
N ARG A 100 -5.95 -5.36 3.01
CA ARG A 100 -7.18 -6.13 3.21
C ARG A 100 -7.30 -7.30 2.24
N ASP A 101 -7.06 -7.06 0.96
CA ASP A 101 -7.29 -8.05 -0.10
C ASP A 101 -6.24 -9.16 -0.10
N LEU A 102 -5.01 -8.85 0.28
CA LEU A 102 -3.90 -9.79 0.32
C LEU A 102 -3.68 -10.47 1.69
N TYR A 103 -4.33 -9.98 2.75
CA TYR A 103 -4.21 -10.57 4.08
C TYR A 103 -4.66 -12.05 4.08
N ARG A 104 -3.87 -12.89 4.74
CA ARG A 104 -4.19 -14.30 5.00
C ARG A 104 -4.18 -14.55 6.51
N SER A 105 -5.24 -15.19 7.01
CA SER A 105 -5.28 -15.69 8.38
C SER A 105 -4.51 -17.02 8.49
N GLU A 106 -4.22 -17.43 9.72
CA GLU A 106 -3.52 -18.73 9.97
C GLU A 106 -4.26 -19.94 9.39
N THR A 107 -5.58 -19.83 9.23
CA THR A 107 -6.44 -20.91 8.69
C THR A 107 -6.49 -20.94 7.17
N GLN A 108 -5.86 -20.02 6.48
CA GLN A 108 -5.87 -19.90 5.03
C GLN A 108 -4.52 -20.40 4.43
N PRO A 109 -4.54 -20.84 3.16
CA PRO A 109 -3.29 -21.15 2.46
C PRO A 109 -2.32 -19.97 2.48
N GLU A 110 -1.03 -20.27 2.58
CA GLU A 110 0.01 -19.25 2.51
C GLU A 110 -0.08 -18.46 1.20
N GLN A 111 0.32 -17.19 1.28
CA GLN A 111 0.47 -16.33 0.12
C GLN A 111 1.60 -16.88 -0.79
N SER A 112 1.45 -16.69 -2.10
CA SER A 112 2.59 -16.85 -3.02
C SER A 112 3.68 -15.82 -2.69
N TYR A 113 4.89 -16.06 -3.17
CA TYR A 113 6.02 -15.14 -2.95
C TYR A 113 5.70 -13.71 -3.42
N SER A 114 5.11 -13.56 -4.61
CA SER A 114 4.73 -12.26 -5.16
C SER A 114 3.63 -11.57 -4.36
N GLU A 115 2.63 -12.32 -3.89
CA GLU A 115 1.57 -11.79 -3.02
C GLU A 115 2.15 -11.30 -1.69
N ARG A 116 3.06 -12.07 -1.10
CA ARG A 116 3.72 -11.71 0.16
C ARG A 116 4.53 -10.43 0.02
N GLN A 117 5.28 -10.27 -1.07
CA GLN A 117 6.05 -9.05 -1.30
C GLN A 117 5.16 -7.81 -1.41
N LEU A 118 4.06 -7.90 -2.15
CA LEU A 118 3.10 -6.79 -2.26
C LEU A 118 2.41 -6.50 -0.94
N TYR A 119 2.03 -7.54 -0.20
CA TYR A 119 1.42 -7.38 1.12
C TYR A 119 2.36 -6.69 2.11
N GLU A 120 3.60 -7.14 2.19
CA GLU A 120 4.61 -6.56 3.08
C GLU A 120 4.92 -5.10 2.72
N ALA A 121 5.02 -4.79 1.44
CA ALA A 121 5.23 -3.42 0.97
C ALA A 121 4.05 -2.50 1.35
N ALA A 122 2.83 -2.95 1.14
CA ALA A 122 1.63 -2.21 1.50
C ALA A 122 1.49 -2.04 3.01
N LEU A 123 1.72 -3.10 3.77
CA LEU A 123 1.69 -3.08 5.23
C LEU A 123 2.74 -2.13 5.81
N ASP A 124 3.94 -2.15 5.28
CA ASP A 124 5.03 -1.26 5.69
C ASP A 124 4.66 0.21 5.50
N ARG A 125 4.15 0.58 4.35
CA ARG A 125 3.71 1.95 4.08
C ARG A 125 2.53 2.39 4.93
N LEU A 126 1.55 1.53 5.10
CA LEU A 126 0.37 1.80 5.93
C LEU A 126 0.76 1.97 7.40
N SER A 127 1.58 1.06 7.92
CA SER A 127 2.02 1.10 9.32
C SER A 127 2.88 2.31 9.63
N ARG A 128 3.78 2.70 8.75
CA ARG A 128 4.60 3.91 8.92
C ARG A 128 3.75 5.18 8.99
N GLU A 129 2.77 5.31 8.11
CA GLU A 129 1.91 6.48 8.09
C GLU A 129 1.02 6.55 9.33
N ILE A 130 0.40 5.44 9.72
CA ILE A 130 -0.40 5.36 10.95
C ILE A 130 0.45 5.66 12.19
N ALA A 131 1.65 5.10 12.26
CA ALA A 131 2.59 5.37 13.35
C ALA A 131 2.93 6.86 13.45
N ALA A 132 3.20 7.51 12.33
CA ALA A 132 3.50 8.95 12.29
C ALA A 132 2.30 9.81 12.68
N VAL A 133 1.09 9.47 12.22
CA VAL A 133 -0.14 10.22 12.53
C VAL A 133 -0.53 10.06 14.01
N GLN A 134 -0.48 8.87 14.53
CA GLN A 134 -0.89 8.55 15.91
C GLN A 134 0.25 8.74 16.93
N ARG A 135 1.47 9.01 16.47
CA ARG A 135 2.67 9.12 17.29
C ARG A 135 2.94 7.88 18.15
N VAL A 136 2.79 6.74 17.53
CA VAL A 136 3.10 5.42 18.11
C VAL A 136 4.24 4.77 17.34
N THR A 137 4.74 3.64 17.82
CA THR A 137 5.76 2.86 17.11
C THR A 137 5.15 2.12 15.91
N GLU A 138 5.98 1.75 14.95
CA GLU A 138 5.53 0.93 13.81
C GLU A 138 4.96 -0.42 14.28
N THR A 139 5.55 -1.03 15.29
CA THR A 139 5.06 -2.28 15.89
C THR A 139 3.65 -2.14 16.45
N GLU A 140 3.37 -1.06 17.16
CA GLU A 140 2.02 -0.77 17.67
C GLU A 140 1.03 -0.52 16.53
N ALA A 141 1.44 0.19 15.48
CA ALA A 141 0.62 0.41 14.30
C ALA A 141 0.30 -0.90 13.57
N ILE A 142 1.26 -1.80 13.43
CA ILE A 142 1.06 -3.13 12.83
C ILE A 142 0.07 -3.95 13.67
N LYS A 143 0.18 -3.94 14.98
CA LYS A 143 -0.78 -4.63 15.87
C LYS A 143 -2.20 -4.09 15.71
N GLU A 144 -2.36 -2.79 15.56
CA GLU A 144 -3.66 -2.15 15.32
C GLU A 144 -4.24 -2.58 13.96
N ILE A 145 -3.41 -2.62 12.92
CA ILE A 145 -3.79 -3.09 11.58
C ILE A 145 -4.23 -4.56 11.64
N GLU A 146 -3.45 -5.42 12.26
CA GLU A 146 -3.76 -6.84 12.39
C GLU A 146 -5.04 -7.07 13.21
N ALA A 147 -5.25 -6.31 14.27
CA ALA A 147 -6.49 -6.36 15.04
C ALA A 147 -7.71 -5.94 14.21
N ALA A 148 -7.58 -4.94 13.35
CA ALA A 148 -8.63 -4.53 12.43
C ALA A 148 -8.92 -5.60 11.37
N LEU A 149 -7.90 -6.24 10.82
CA LEU A 149 -8.04 -7.34 9.88
C LEU A 149 -8.73 -8.57 10.52
N ALA A 150 -8.40 -8.87 11.77
CA ALA A 150 -9.01 -9.97 12.53
C ALA A 150 -10.50 -9.74 12.83
N LYS A 151 -10.92 -8.49 12.94
CA LYS A 151 -12.34 -8.11 13.14
C LYS A 151 -13.17 -8.19 11.86
N GLY A 152 -12.53 -8.33 10.71
CA GLY A 152 -13.22 -8.50 9.44
C GLY A 152 -14.00 -9.81 9.36
N PRO A 153 -14.83 -10.01 8.30
CA PRO A 153 -15.51 -11.26 8.10
C PRO A 153 -14.52 -12.42 8.12
N ARG A 154 -14.85 -13.50 8.85
CA ARG A 154 -14.01 -14.69 8.87
C ARG A 154 -13.75 -15.13 7.43
N ARG A 155 -12.51 -15.08 7.03
CA ARG A 155 -12.07 -15.65 5.78
C ARG A 155 -11.98 -17.16 6.02
N GLY A 156 -13.08 -17.84 5.73
CA GLY A 156 -13.10 -19.30 5.76
C GLY A 156 -12.08 -19.91 4.79
N PRO A 157 -11.75 -21.17 4.90
CA PRO A 157 -11.03 -21.85 3.86
C PRO A 157 -11.73 -21.57 2.53
N LYS A 158 -10.99 -21.18 1.50
CA LYS A 158 -11.50 -21.00 0.15
C LYS A 158 -12.37 -22.24 -0.14
N PRO A 159 -13.65 -22.09 -0.48
CA PRO A 159 -14.39 -23.25 -0.95
C PRO A 159 -13.54 -23.86 -2.03
N ALA A 160 -13.31 -25.18 -1.93
CA ALA A 160 -12.62 -25.91 -2.98
C ALA A 160 -13.24 -25.44 -4.29
N GLU A 161 -12.43 -24.97 -5.22
CA GLU A 161 -12.91 -24.64 -6.54
C GLU A 161 -13.59 -25.91 -7.03
N GLU A 162 -14.93 -25.91 -7.02
CA GLU A 162 -15.66 -26.88 -7.80
C GLU A 162 -15.11 -26.71 -9.20
N GLY A 163 -14.36 -27.70 -9.63
CA GLY A 163 -13.72 -27.70 -10.92
C GLY A 163 -14.72 -27.27 -11.94
N THR A 164 -14.47 -26.18 -12.61
CA THR A 164 -15.13 -25.86 -13.85
C THR A 164 -15.01 -27.10 -14.71
N PRO A 165 -16.08 -27.69 -15.19
CA PRO A 165 -15.96 -28.75 -16.18
C PRO A 165 -15.09 -28.17 -17.31
N GLU A 166 -13.98 -28.80 -17.60
CA GLU A 166 -13.31 -28.60 -18.87
C GLU A 166 -14.37 -28.85 -19.94
N GLU A 167 -14.91 -27.81 -20.53
CA GLU A 167 -15.57 -27.93 -21.81
C GLU A 167 -14.51 -28.48 -22.76
N GLY A 168 -14.61 -29.74 -23.00
CA GLY A 168 -13.80 -30.42 -23.99
C GLY A 168 -13.94 -29.66 -25.30
N VAL A 169 -12.86 -29.09 -25.76
CA VAL A 169 -12.72 -28.70 -27.15
C VAL A 169 -12.69 -30.02 -27.91
N GLU A 170 -13.85 -30.41 -28.43
CA GLU A 170 -13.89 -31.37 -29.51
C GLU A 170 -13.16 -30.74 -30.69
N GLU A 171 -11.93 -31.17 -30.86
CA GLU A 171 -11.18 -30.95 -32.08
C GLU A 171 -11.83 -31.81 -33.16
N GLU A 172 -12.72 -31.24 -33.90
CA GLU A 172 -13.27 -31.84 -35.12
C GLU A 172 -12.15 -31.83 -36.17
N ALA A 173 -11.42 -32.93 -36.20
CA ALA A 173 -10.49 -33.23 -37.29
C ALA A 173 -11.31 -33.62 -38.50
N ALA A 174 -11.39 -32.72 -39.43
CA ALA A 174 -11.83 -33.04 -40.80
C ALA A 174 -10.68 -33.63 -41.61
#